data_81aab70f40dff9a92a75ab752c2dcbe1
#
_entry.id   81aab70f40dff9a92a75ab752c2dcbe1
#
_cell.length_a   1.000
_cell.length_b   1.000
_cell.length_c   1.000
_cell.angle_alpha   90.00
_cell.angle_beta   90.00
_cell.angle_gamma   90.00
#
_symmetry.space_group_name_H-M   'P 1'
#
loop_
_entity.id
_entity.type
_entity.pdbx_description
1 polymer ?
#
loop_
_entity_poly.entity_id
_entity_poly.type
_entity_poly.pdbx_seq_one_letter_code
_entity_poly.pdbx_strand_id
1 'polypeptide(L)'
;MKNWKMIFVVSLLVLSQILAACAPAATPTEAALPEATEAPAEPTAVPTATTPPEPVDIVLWAQATVTEAGAPPEDWIAYQIIHDELNINLTYVIVPTGADGEAKINAVAAANDLPDLFQMVSANNDNRGALLRLVDLGLMAPVEDLMPLMPERAKLHYNDPLAINLVTFYDHQYGLPEPPPIPKREGLVIRKDWLDKLGLAVPTTPEELFTVAQAFTTQDPDGNGKNDTYGYGGFLNGQGLGTRFDFIMGAYGVPGVWNFSGTGDFGLNVRNPQYKDALTYFKSLVDAKVIDPDWPTLTRDDFRARWKQGAFGIMWEDFAALTNKSNYEPFDTNFPEAEWIPVASPAGPNGDAYYGVYTGRGQIFGVSQKAVDEGKGEAIAKLLEWMATDGYYLLGFGEEGKNFIIDANGNISTEGLDPVEAYTAPERQPFTQMRNQLVFYNSEQEIVARYPEYKTINGRTMQPMSFLGFFQEQPWVDGRGIQVILPPANAADFDRFYTEGLIQFVLGQKELNDETWAEYLAGLDSLGAADYEAAAKQALTDAGLLK
;
A
#
# COMPACT_ATOMS: atom_id res chain seq x y z
N MET A 1 3.16 -29.28 -53.13
CA MET A 1 3.82 -28.82 -54.37
C MET A 1 4.60 -27.57 -54.09
N LYS A 2 5.78 -27.71 -54.23
CA LYS A 2 7.00 -27.16 -54.82
C LYS A 2 7.55 -26.00 -54.00
N ASN A 3 8.66 -26.22 -53.26
CA ASN A 3 10.08 -26.09 -53.69
C ASN A 3 10.52 -24.65 -53.90
N TRP A 4 11.61 -24.10 -53.39
CA TRP A 4 13.01 -24.51 -53.42
C TRP A 4 13.83 -23.47 -52.62
N LYS A 5 14.65 -23.79 -51.62
CA LYS A 5 16.08 -24.12 -51.65
C LYS A 5 17.03 -23.08 -52.24
N MET A 6 17.98 -22.76 -51.37
CA MET A 6 19.43 -22.48 -51.64
C MET A 6 19.75 -21.09 -52.15
N ILE A 7 20.82 -20.44 -51.63
CA ILE A 7 22.23 -20.78 -51.82
C ILE A 7 23.11 -20.04 -50.77
N PHE A 8 24.06 -20.78 -50.23
CA PHE A 8 25.32 -20.40 -49.61
C PHE A 8 26.27 -19.76 -50.59
N VAL A 9 27.18 -18.84 -50.14
CA VAL A 9 28.60 -18.67 -50.55
C VAL A 9 29.19 -17.59 -49.63
N VAL A 10 30.07 -17.81 -48.67
CA VAL A 10 31.47 -18.15 -48.57
C VAL A 10 32.41 -17.23 -49.40
N SER A 11 33.24 -16.52 -48.65
CA SER A 11 34.67 -16.17 -48.96
C SER A 11 35.18 -15.28 -47.82
N LEU A 12 35.98 -15.69 -47.03
CA LEU A 12 37.33 -16.12 -46.66
C LEU A 12 38.48 -15.41 -47.41
N LEU A 13 39.51 -15.05 -46.63
CA LEU A 13 40.88 -14.62 -46.93
C LEU A 13 41.05 -13.11 -47.14
N VAL A 14 42.05 -12.46 -46.49
CA VAL A 14 43.48 -12.73 -46.50
C VAL A 14 44.18 -12.19 -45.25
N LEU A 15 45.03 -13.03 -44.73
CA LEU A 15 46.07 -12.88 -43.71
C LEU A 15 47.37 -12.41 -44.41
N SER A 16 48.13 -11.46 -43.85
CA SER A 16 49.59 -11.38 -43.95
C SER A 16 50.05 -10.27 -42.98
N GLN A 17 50.68 -10.62 -41.90
CA GLN A 17 52.10 -10.78 -41.60
C GLN A 17 53.02 -9.68 -42.11
N ILE A 18 53.77 -9.10 -41.19
CA ILE A 18 55.24 -9.18 -41.17
C ILE A 18 55.78 -8.78 -39.79
N LEU A 19 56.58 -9.71 -39.23
CA LEU A 19 57.52 -9.56 -38.12
C LEU A 19 58.79 -8.87 -38.57
N ALA A 20 59.52 -8.29 -37.65
CA ALA A 20 60.96 -8.24 -37.41
C ALA A 20 61.40 -6.86 -36.91
N ALA A 21 62.34 -6.67 -36.00
CA ALA A 21 63.32 -7.53 -35.34
C ALA A 21 63.89 -6.75 -34.14
N CYS A 22 64.49 -7.53 -33.22
CA CYS A 22 65.18 -7.10 -32.00
C CYS A 22 66.57 -6.49 -32.24
N ALA A 23 66.92 -5.56 -31.30
CA ALA A 23 68.14 -5.47 -30.47
C ALA A 23 69.47 -4.93 -31.06
N PRO A 24 70.54 -4.64 -30.20
CA PRO A 24 70.54 -4.09 -28.85
C PRO A 24 71.54 -2.91 -28.65
N ALA A 25 71.51 -2.34 -27.47
CA ALA A 25 72.49 -1.62 -26.64
C ALA A 25 73.83 -1.15 -27.17
N ALA A 26 74.12 0.13 -26.84
CA ALA A 26 75.42 0.54 -26.31
C ALA A 26 75.31 1.84 -25.49
N THR A 27 75.69 1.75 -24.22
CA THR A 27 76.20 2.83 -23.38
C THR A 27 77.73 2.81 -23.61
N PRO A 28 78.51 3.88 -23.39
CA PRO A 28 78.42 4.97 -22.42
C PRO A 28 78.98 6.31 -22.97
N THR A 29 78.87 7.38 -22.24
CA THR A 29 80.02 8.12 -21.66
C THR A 29 79.54 9.48 -21.14
N GLU A 30 79.88 9.69 -19.86
CA GLU A 30 79.75 10.88 -19.06
C GLU A 30 80.59 12.05 -19.67
N ALA A 31 79.99 13.23 -19.77
CA ALA A 31 80.73 14.49 -19.87
C ALA A 31 79.90 15.64 -19.31
N ALA A 32 80.47 16.24 -18.35
CA ALA A 32 80.34 17.54 -17.65
C ALA A 32 79.20 18.51 -17.98
N LEU A 33 78.61 18.97 -16.90
CA LEU A 33 77.71 20.13 -16.79
C LEU A 33 78.37 21.43 -17.31
N PRO A 34 77.55 22.31 -17.83
CA PRO A 34 77.66 23.75 -17.57
C PRO A 34 76.39 24.29 -16.91
N GLU A 35 76.61 25.36 -16.17
CA GLU A 35 75.74 26.13 -15.28
C GLU A 35 74.29 26.40 -15.76
N ALA A 36 73.40 26.41 -14.79
CA ALA A 36 72.00 26.78 -14.91
C ALA A 36 71.81 28.22 -15.35
N THR A 37 71.15 28.41 -16.45
CA THR A 37 70.48 29.68 -16.82
C THR A 37 69.00 29.47 -16.44
N GLU A 38 68.48 30.35 -15.54
CA GLU A 38 67.10 30.40 -15.16
C GLU A 38 66.20 30.51 -16.40
N ALA A 39 65.36 29.50 -16.56
CA ALA A 39 64.28 29.54 -17.55
C ALA A 39 63.14 30.45 -17.02
N PRO A 40 62.45 31.21 -17.90
CA PRO A 40 61.27 31.99 -17.50
C PRO A 40 60.19 31.08 -16.95
N ALA A 41 59.56 31.47 -15.84
CA ALA A 41 58.44 30.75 -15.21
C ALA A 41 57.33 30.52 -16.26
N GLU A 42 56.97 29.28 -16.49
CA GLU A 42 55.76 28.92 -17.23
C GLU A 42 54.54 29.60 -16.57
N PRO A 43 53.61 30.17 -17.36
CA PRO A 43 52.40 30.74 -16.82
C PRO A 43 51.61 29.62 -16.12
N THR A 44 51.36 29.80 -14.82
CA THR A 44 50.47 28.96 -14.03
C THR A 44 49.16 28.79 -14.77
N ALA A 45 48.82 27.56 -15.15
CA ALA A 45 47.55 27.25 -15.82
C ALA A 45 46.41 27.74 -14.90
N VAL A 46 45.65 28.70 -15.40
CA VAL A 46 44.38 29.11 -14.79
C VAL A 46 43.53 27.87 -14.72
N PRO A 47 42.94 27.50 -13.54
CA PRO A 47 42.03 26.37 -13.49
C PRO A 47 40.91 26.62 -14.51
N THR A 48 40.79 25.75 -15.47
CA THR A 48 39.67 25.72 -16.42
C THR A 48 38.42 25.60 -15.55
N ALA A 49 37.54 26.58 -15.59
CA ALA A 49 36.27 26.51 -14.93
C ALA A 49 35.56 25.25 -15.46
N THR A 50 35.44 24.23 -14.64
CA THR A 50 34.63 23.05 -14.95
C THR A 50 33.18 23.52 -15.07
N THR A 51 32.61 23.39 -16.25
CA THR A 51 31.18 23.60 -16.47
C THR A 51 30.45 22.70 -15.45
N PRO A 52 29.48 23.21 -14.68
CA PRO A 52 28.67 22.36 -13.80
C PRO A 52 28.10 21.19 -14.63
N PRO A 53 28.01 19.98 -14.06
CA PRO A 53 27.38 18.86 -14.75
C PRO A 53 25.95 19.23 -15.14
N GLU A 54 25.47 18.77 -16.28
CA GLU A 54 24.08 18.96 -16.69
C GLU A 54 23.16 18.23 -15.70
N PRO A 55 21.97 18.79 -15.38
CA PRO A 55 20.98 18.14 -14.53
C PRO A 55 20.54 16.79 -15.10
N VAL A 56 20.25 15.83 -14.21
CA VAL A 56 19.73 14.52 -14.59
C VAL A 56 18.21 14.56 -14.63
N ASP A 57 17.61 14.24 -15.77
CA ASP A 57 16.16 14.14 -15.91
C ASP A 57 15.65 12.82 -15.30
N ILE A 58 14.79 12.90 -14.29
CA ILE A 58 14.16 11.76 -13.62
C ILE A 58 12.64 11.82 -13.79
N VAL A 59 12.05 10.74 -14.27
CA VAL A 59 10.60 10.56 -14.37
C VAL A 59 10.14 9.63 -13.26
N LEU A 60 9.29 10.16 -12.35
CA LEU A 60 8.67 9.43 -11.25
C LEU A 60 7.18 9.26 -11.53
N TRP A 61 6.71 8.01 -11.56
CA TRP A 61 5.29 7.68 -11.61
C TRP A 61 4.80 7.15 -10.27
N ALA A 62 3.73 7.72 -9.73
CA ALA A 62 3.07 7.20 -8.53
C ALA A 62 1.57 7.44 -8.56
N GLN A 63 0.85 6.69 -7.73
CA GLN A 63 -0.59 6.90 -7.52
C GLN A 63 -0.84 8.21 -6.79
N ALA A 64 -2.00 8.80 -6.98
CA ALA A 64 -2.39 9.98 -6.24
C ALA A 64 -2.65 9.66 -4.76
N THR A 65 -2.20 10.52 -3.87
CA THR A 65 -2.62 10.55 -2.46
C THR A 65 -4.06 11.04 -2.34
N VAL A 66 -4.39 12.09 -3.11
CA VAL A 66 -5.74 12.65 -3.25
C VAL A 66 -6.04 12.77 -4.74
N THR A 67 -6.92 11.94 -5.26
CA THR A 67 -7.17 11.81 -6.71
C THR A 67 -7.63 13.12 -7.34
N GLU A 68 -8.48 13.87 -6.64
CA GLU A 68 -9.10 15.10 -7.14
C GLU A 68 -8.13 16.29 -7.13
N ALA A 69 -7.04 16.21 -6.38
CA ALA A 69 -6.12 17.33 -6.21
C ALA A 69 -5.22 17.57 -7.43
N GLY A 70 -5.00 16.54 -8.25
CA GLY A 70 -4.06 16.63 -9.38
C GLY A 70 -2.59 16.61 -8.96
N ALA A 71 -1.71 16.75 -9.94
CA ALA A 71 -0.26 16.84 -9.71
C ALA A 71 0.14 18.22 -9.18
N PRO A 72 1.27 18.34 -8.46
CA PRO A 72 1.85 19.63 -8.15
C PRO A 72 2.08 20.47 -9.43
N PRO A 73 1.86 21.79 -9.38
CA PRO A 73 2.11 22.65 -10.53
C PRO A 73 3.61 22.75 -10.85
N GLU A 74 3.96 23.14 -12.08
CA GLU A 74 5.35 23.21 -12.56
C GLU A 74 6.24 24.16 -11.74
N ASP A 75 5.67 25.18 -11.12
CA ASP A 75 6.35 26.16 -10.27
C ASP A 75 6.44 25.74 -8.78
N TRP A 76 6.15 24.48 -8.46
CA TRP A 76 6.28 24.01 -7.09
C TRP A 76 7.72 24.11 -6.58
N ILE A 77 7.86 24.75 -5.42
CA ILE A 77 9.19 25.02 -4.82
C ILE A 77 10.05 23.76 -4.66
N ALA A 78 9.42 22.59 -4.40
CA ALA A 78 10.18 21.34 -4.26
C ALA A 78 10.91 20.94 -5.55
N TYR A 79 10.35 21.21 -6.73
CA TYR A 79 11.06 20.94 -8.00
C TYR A 79 12.31 21.81 -8.13
N GLN A 80 12.22 23.07 -7.73
CA GLN A 80 13.38 23.97 -7.75
C GLN A 80 14.44 23.54 -6.74
N ILE A 81 14.05 23.16 -5.52
CA ILE A 81 14.99 22.70 -4.49
C ILE A 81 15.68 21.40 -4.95
N ILE A 82 14.94 20.44 -5.50
CA ILE A 82 15.49 19.20 -6.06
C ILE A 82 16.49 19.49 -7.15
N HIS A 83 16.17 20.44 -8.05
CA HIS A 83 17.09 20.87 -9.09
C HIS A 83 18.37 21.49 -8.52
N ASP A 84 18.23 22.44 -7.58
CA ASP A 84 19.36 23.23 -7.08
C ASP A 84 20.28 22.42 -6.14
N GLU A 85 19.72 21.53 -5.32
CA GLU A 85 20.48 20.74 -4.34
C GLU A 85 20.99 19.42 -4.92
N LEU A 86 20.20 18.75 -5.77
CA LEU A 86 20.52 17.41 -6.25
C LEU A 86 20.99 17.39 -7.71
N ASN A 87 20.88 18.51 -8.43
CA ASN A 87 21.11 18.59 -9.87
C ASN A 87 20.19 17.63 -10.66
N ILE A 88 18.90 17.57 -10.28
CA ILE A 88 17.87 16.70 -10.85
C ILE A 88 16.69 17.54 -11.37
N ASN A 89 16.27 17.29 -12.61
CA ASN A 89 14.99 17.74 -13.12
C ASN A 89 13.95 16.64 -12.87
N LEU A 90 13.07 16.81 -11.89
CA LEU A 90 12.05 15.81 -11.55
C LEU A 90 10.77 16.06 -12.34
N THR A 91 10.30 15.05 -13.07
CA THR A 91 8.95 14.98 -13.64
C THR A 91 8.11 13.99 -12.84
N TYR A 92 7.09 14.50 -12.14
CA TYR A 92 6.17 13.66 -11.36
C TYR A 92 4.86 13.44 -12.11
N VAL A 93 4.50 12.17 -12.32
CA VAL A 93 3.30 11.79 -13.08
C VAL A 93 2.39 10.96 -12.19
N ILE A 94 1.14 11.38 -12.06
CA ILE A 94 0.10 10.62 -11.37
C ILE A 94 -0.43 9.52 -12.31
N VAL A 95 -0.45 8.29 -11.80
CA VAL A 95 -1.03 7.13 -12.48
C VAL A 95 -2.34 6.72 -11.83
N PRO A 96 -3.32 6.23 -12.63
CA PRO A 96 -4.55 5.68 -12.08
C PRO A 96 -4.30 4.50 -11.15
N THR A 97 -5.25 4.19 -10.29
CA THR A 97 -5.26 2.99 -9.45
C THR A 97 -5.87 1.79 -10.21
N GLY A 98 -5.62 0.57 -9.73
CA GLY A 98 -6.28 -0.64 -10.25
C GLY A 98 -5.95 -0.97 -11.69
N ALA A 99 -6.94 -1.46 -12.44
CA ALA A 99 -6.76 -1.99 -13.80
C ALA A 99 -6.24 -0.94 -14.81
N ASP A 100 -6.67 0.30 -14.71
CA ASP A 100 -6.23 1.37 -15.62
C ASP A 100 -4.75 1.71 -15.40
N GLY A 101 -4.31 1.73 -14.14
CA GLY A 101 -2.90 1.93 -13.80
C GLY A 101 -2.03 0.77 -14.27
N GLU A 102 -2.46 -0.47 -14.06
CA GLU A 102 -1.78 -1.66 -14.56
C GLU A 102 -1.67 -1.64 -16.10
N ALA A 103 -2.75 -1.31 -16.80
CA ALA A 103 -2.76 -1.21 -18.25
C ALA A 103 -1.76 -0.14 -18.75
N LYS A 104 -1.68 1.01 -18.06
CA LYS A 104 -0.74 2.07 -18.39
C LYS A 104 0.73 1.62 -18.23
N ILE A 105 1.05 0.94 -17.12
CA ILE A 105 2.40 0.40 -16.88
C ILE A 105 2.74 -0.67 -17.93
N ASN A 106 1.82 -1.60 -18.20
CA ASN A 106 2.03 -2.65 -19.20
C ASN A 106 2.24 -2.09 -20.61
N ALA A 107 1.57 -0.99 -20.97
CA ALA A 107 1.74 -0.36 -22.28
C ALA A 107 3.15 0.21 -22.47
N VAL A 108 3.70 0.92 -21.47
CA VAL A 108 5.07 1.47 -21.53
C VAL A 108 6.12 0.37 -21.37
N ALA A 109 5.83 -0.68 -20.59
CA ALA A 109 6.70 -1.87 -20.49
C ALA A 109 6.84 -2.57 -21.85
N ALA A 110 5.74 -2.76 -22.58
CA ALA A 110 5.75 -3.36 -23.91
C ALA A 110 6.54 -2.52 -24.94
N ALA A 111 6.64 -1.21 -24.72
CA ALA A 111 7.43 -0.29 -25.54
C ALA A 111 8.90 -0.21 -25.08
N ASN A 112 9.30 -0.91 -24.02
CA ASN A 112 10.57 -0.76 -23.31
C ASN A 112 10.86 0.71 -22.90
N ASP A 113 9.80 1.39 -22.44
CA ASP A 113 9.82 2.80 -22.07
C ASP A 113 9.24 3.05 -20.67
N LEU A 114 9.61 2.18 -19.73
CA LEU A 114 9.25 2.37 -18.33
C LEU A 114 9.84 3.68 -17.79
N PRO A 115 9.14 4.39 -16.89
CA PRO A 115 9.70 5.54 -16.17
C PRO A 115 10.90 5.12 -15.32
N ASP A 116 11.73 6.09 -14.93
CA ASP A 116 12.95 5.82 -14.19
C ASP A 116 12.69 5.20 -12.82
N LEU A 117 11.73 5.78 -12.09
CA LEU A 117 11.25 5.32 -10.78
C LEU A 117 9.73 5.29 -10.81
N PHE A 118 9.11 4.20 -10.37
CA PHE A 118 7.65 4.11 -10.41
C PHE A 118 7.06 3.18 -9.36
N GLN A 119 5.86 3.52 -8.91
CA GLN A 119 5.07 2.69 -8.03
C GLN A 119 4.41 1.56 -8.83
N MET A 120 4.54 0.34 -8.34
CA MET A 120 3.82 -0.81 -8.91
C MET A 120 2.31 -0.65 -8.68
N VAL A 121 1.54 -0.94 -9.71
CA VAL A 121 0.08 -0.93 -9.69
C VAL A 121 -0.44 -2.21 -10.34
N SER A 122 -1.36 -2.89 -9.66
CA SER A 122 -2.05 -4.04 -10.21
C SER A 122 -3.55 -3.97 -9.93
N ALA A 123 -4.35 -4.56 -10.81
CA ALA A 123 -5.81 -4.59 -10.70
C ALA A 123 -6.30 -5.33 -9.44
N ASN A 124 -5.56 -6.37 -9.02
CA ASN A 124 -5.92 -7.26 -7.92
C ASN A 124 -5.07 -7.03 -6.66
N ASN A 125 -4.35 -5.90 -6.55
CA ASN A 125 -3.36 -5.65 -5.51
C ASN A 125 -2.21 -6.68 -5.46
N ASP A 126 -2.00 -7.45 -6.53
CA ASP A 126 -0.86 -8.36 -6.69
C ASP A 126 0.34 -7.59 -7.27
N ASN A 127 0.87 -6.66 -6.50
CA ASN A 127 2.03 -5.86 -6.92
C ASN A 127 3.31 -6.71 -6.99
N ARG A 128 3.41 -7.78 -6.18
CA ARG A 128 4.53 -8.73 -6.25
C ARG A 128 4.55 -9.47 -7.59
N GLY A 129 3.41 -10.03 -8.02
CA GLY A 129 3.31 -10.69 -9.32
C GLY A 129 3.51 -9.73 -10.50
N ALA A 130 3.02 -8.49 -10.37
CA ALA A 130 3.28 -7.45 -11.37
C ALA A 130 4.79 -7.13 -11.47
N LEU A 131 5.48 -7.00 -10.34
CA LEU A 131 6.93 -6.79 -10.32
C LEU A 131 7.66 -7.98 -10.94
N LEU A 132 7.32 -9.22 -10.56
CA LEU A 132 7.96 -10.42 -11.11
C LEU A 132 7.84 -10.48 -12.64
N ARG A 133 6.66 -10.17 -13.20
CA ARG A 133 6.49 -10.13 -14.67
C ARG A 133 7.46 -9.16 -15.35
N LEU A 134 7.72 -8.00 -14.75
CA LEU A 134 8.68 -7.03 -15.29
C LEU A 134 10.14 -7.48 -15.09
N VAL A 135 10.43 -8.16 -13.99
CA VAL A 135 11.74 -8.79 -13.72
C VAL A 135 12.03 -9.87 -14.77
N ASP A 136 11.07 -10.76 -15.04
CA ASP A 136 11.21 -11.83 -16.04
C ASP A 136 11.43 -11.30 -17.46
N LEU A 137 10.93 -10.09 -17.74
CA LEU A 137 11.17 -9.40 -19.00
C LEU A 137 12.53 -8.64 -19.04
N GLY A 138 13.28 -8.62 -17.92
CA GLY A 138 14.54 -7.88 -17.81
C GLY A 138 14.38 -6.37 -17.76
N LEU A 139 13.20 -5.88 -17.38
CA LEU A 139 12.88 -4.44 -17.39
C LEU A 139 13.14 -3.74 -16.05
N MET A 140 13.44 -4.51 -14.99
CA MET A 140 13.67 -4.00 -13.64
C MET A 140 15.14 -4.12 -13.26
N ALA A 141 15.68 -3.10 -12.64
CA ALA A 141 17.04 -3.12 -12.11
C ALA A 141 17.06 -3.70 -10.68
N PRO A 142 18.04 -4.53 -10.34
CA PRO A 142 18.36 -4.81 -8.94
C PRO A 142 18.74 -3.52 -8.21
N VAL A 143 18.28 -3.38 -6.97
CA VAL A 143 18.45 -2.13 -6.20
C VAL A 143 19.52 -2.22 -5.12
N GLU A 144 20.17 -3.37 -4.94
CA GLU A 144 21.19 -3.59 -3.91
C GLU A 144 22.35 -2.61 -4.00
N ASP A 145 22.81 -2.28 -5.21
CA ASP A 145 23.90 -1.35 -5.43
C ASP A 145 23.51 0.12 -5.14
N LEU A 146 22.21 0.41 -5.10
CA LEU A 146 21.70 1.74 -4.76
C LEU A 146 21.58 1.97 -3.25
N MET A 147 21.41 0.89 -2.45
CA MET A 147 21.18 0.96 -1.01
C MET A 147 22.26 1.72 -0.24
N PRO A 148 23.59 1.53 -0.51
CA PRO A 148 24.63 2.28 0.18
C PRO A 148 24.57 3.80 -0.09
N LEU A 149 23.91 4.24 -1.17
CA LEU A 149 23.76 5.63 -1.56
C LEU A 149 22.54 6.32 -0.94
N MET A 150 21.68 5.54 -0.26
CA MET A 150 20.47 6.03 0.40
C MET A 150 20.29 5.41 1.79
N PRO A 151 21.25 5.60 2.72
CA PRO A 151 21.30 4.90 4.01
C PRO A 151 20.13 5.21 4.93
N GLU A 152 19.62 6.45 4.98
CA GLU A 152 18.47 6.79 5.82
C GLU A 152 17.19 6.21 5.21
N ARG A 153 17.03 6.29 3.90
CA ARG A 153 15.94 5.62 3.20
C ARG A 153 15.96 4.11 3.47
N ALA A 154 17.12 3.48 3.38
CA ALA A 154 17.32 2.06 3.63
C ALA A 154 16.92 1.66 5.06
N LYS A 155 17.32 2.40 6.08
CA LYS A 155 16.96 2.12 7.50
C LYS A 155 15.45 2.03 7.72
N LEU A 156 14.67 2.81 7.00
CA LEU A 156 13.22 2.88 7.18
C LEU A 156 12.49 1.62 6.68
N HIS A 157 13.09 0.85 5.77
CA HIS A 157 12.43 -0.26 5.08
C HIS A 157 12.96 -1.65 5.41
N TYR A 158 14.24 -1.75 5.76
CA TYR A 158 14.98 -3.02 5.68
C TYR A 158 15.10 -3.77 6.99
N ASN A 159 14.36 -3.38 8.02
CA ASN A 159 14.25 -4.15 9.26
C ASN A 159 13.10 -5.17 9.25
N ASP A 160 12.30 -5.17 8.20
CA ASP A 160 11.17 -6.11 8.05
C ASP A 160 11.48 -7.18 6.98
N PRO A 161 11.77 -8.43 7.38
CA PRO A 161 12.03 -9.52 6.44
C PRO A 161 10.89 -9.75 5.44
N LEU A 162 9.64 -9.48 5.84
CA LEU A 162 8.48 -9.58 4.97
C LEU A 162 8.52 -8.58 3.83
N ALA A 163 8.88 -7.34 4.14
CA ALA A 163 8.98 -6.29 3.13
C ALA A 163 10.07 -6.61 2.10
N ILE A 164 11.21 -7.15 2.55
CA ILE A 164 12.31 -7.56 1.66
C ILE A 164 11.90 -8.75 0.79
N ASN A 165 11.26 -9.77 1.37
CA ASN A 165 10.79 -10.93 0.60
C ASN A 165 9.75 -10.57 -0.46
N LEU A 166 8.98 -9.52 -0.22
CA LEU A 166 7.99 -9.02 -1.18
C LEU A 166 8.63 -8.62 -2.52
N VAL A 167 9.85 -8.12 -2.50
CA VAL A 167 10.56 -7.54 -3.64
C VAL A 167 11.78 -8.36 -4.09
N THR A 168 12.03 -9.51 -3.45
CA THR A 168 13.16 -10.37 -3.77
C THR A 168 12.76 -11.51 -4.69
N PHE A 169 13.50 -11.67 -5.78
CA PHE A 169 13.40 -12.74 -6.77
C PHE A 169 14.80 -13.13 -7.24
N TYR A 170 15.04 -14.42 -7.47
CA TYR A 170 16.32 -14.92 -8.00
C TYR A 170 17.54 -14.44 -7.19
N ASP A 171 17.41 -14.37 -5.86
CA ASP A 171 18.42 -13.88 -4.91
C ASP A 171 18.77 -12.37 -5.06
N HIS A 172 17.97 -11.60 -5.82
CA HIS A 172 18.14 -10.15 -6.00
C HIS A 172 16.90 -9.37 -5.57
N GLN A 173 17.12 -8.18 -5.04
CA GLN A 173 16.05 -7.27 -4.68
C GLN A 173 15.74 -6.30 -5.83
N TYR A 174 14.53 -6.39 -6.41
CA TYR A 174 14.12 -5.61 -7.59
C TYR A 174 13.18 -4.45 -7.28
N GLY A 175 12.95 -4.16 -6.02
CA GLY A 175 12.04 -3.10 -5.64
C GLY A 175 12.34 -2.53 -4.27
N LEU A 176 11.72 -1.40 -4.00
CA LEU A 176 11.74 -0.70 -2.73
C LEU A 176 10.35 -0.83 -2.13
N PRO A 177 10.17 -1.64 -1.06
CA PRO A 177 8.88 -1.73 -0.40
C PRO A 177 8.54 -0.39 0.23
N GLU A 178 7.27 0.00 0.16
CA GLU A 178 6.82 1.17 0.90
C GLU A 178 6.82 0.89 2.41
N PRO A 179 6.96 1.93 3.22
CA PRO A 179 6.88 1.78 4.67
C PRO A 179 5.56 1.17 5.10
N PRO A 180 5.55 0.44 6.21
CA PRO A 180 4.32 -0.08 6.76
C PRO A 180 3.34 1.07 7.00
N PRO A 181 2.05 0.90 6.63
CA PRO A 181 1.03 1.88 6.97
C PRO A 181 0.88 1.94 8.49
N ILE A 182 0.13 2.92 8.95
CA ILE A 182 -0.39 2.90 10.32
C ILE A 182 -1.10 1.55 10.50
N PRO A 183 -0.58 0.64 11.35
CA PRO A 183 -1.17 -0.68 11.51
C PRO A 183 -2.53 -0.58 12.22
N LYS A 184 -3.42 -1.54 11.95
CA LYS A 184 -4.71 -1.68 12.65
C LYS A 184 -5.52 -0.38 12.70
N ARG A 185 -5.55 0.34 11.61
CA ARG A 185 -6.21 1.64 11.51
C ARG A 185 -7.74 1.58 11.39
N GLU A 186 -8.30 0.39 11.23
CA GLU A 186 -9.72 0.12 11.07
C GLU A 186 -10.24 -0.68 12.26
N GLY A 187 -11.52 -0.50 12.60
CA GLY A 187 -12.14 -1.26 13.67
C GLY A 187 -13.65 -1.14 13.69
N LEU A 188 -14.26 -1.90 14.62
CA LEU A 188 -15.68 -1.92 14.83
C LEU A 188 -16.13 -0.66 15.57
N VAL A 189 -17.18 -0.02 15.07
CA VAL A 189 -17.81 1.15 15.71
C VAL A 189 -19.32 0.99 15.76
N ILE A 190 -19.94 1.61 16.76
CA ILE A 190 -21.38 1.54 17.02
C ILE A 190 -21.95 2.91 17.35
N ARG A 191 -23.19 3.16 16.97
CA ARG A 191 -24.00 4.33 17.34
C ARG A 191 -24.38 4.28 18.81
N LYS A 192 -23.65 5.04 19.63
CA LYS A 192 -23.92 5.14 21.07
C LYS A 192 -25.28 5.77 21.35
N ASP A 193 -25.64 6.80 20.63
CA ASP A 193 -26.93 7.47 20.76
C ASP A 193 -28.11 6.53 20.47
N TRP A 194 -27.97 5.58 19.55
CA TRP A 194 -28.99 4.55 19.31
C TRP A 194 -29.06 3.51 20.44
N LEU A 195 -27.90 3.11 20.98
CA LEU A 195 -27.88 2.24 22.16
C LEU A 195 -28.59 2.88 23.35
N ASP A 196 -28.25 4.16 23.65
CA ASP A 196 -28.83 4.88 24.77
C ASP A 196 -30.34 5.08 24.59
N LYS A 197 -30.79 5.44 23.39
CA LYS A 197 -32.21 5.64 23.07
C LYS A 197 -33.03 4.37 23.25
N LEU A 198 -32.48 3.20 22.88
CA LEU A 198 -33.16 1.91 22.97
C LEU A 198 -32.90 1.17 24.29
N GLY A 199 -32.05 1.72 25.17
CA GLY A 199 -31.69 1.12 26.45
C GLY A 199 -30.86 -0.16 26.28
N LEU A 200 -30.04 -0.25 25.25
CA LEU A 200 -29.21 -1.40 24.94
C LEU A 200 -27.76 -1.19 25.40
N ALA A 201 -27.11 -2.30 25.78
CA ALA A 201 -25.67 -2.30 26.06
C ALA A 201 -24.85 -2.53 24.79
N VAL A 202 -23.56 -2.18 24.82
CA VAL A 202 -22.60 -2.57 23.78
C VAL A 202 -22.54 -4.10 23.72
N PRO A 203 -22.71 -4.71 22.53
CA PRO A 203 -22.70 -6.17 22.39
C PRO A 203 -21.29 -6.73 22.58
N THR A 204 -21.18 -7.82 23.34
CA THR A 204 -19.94 -8.52 23.66
C THR A 204 -19.88 -9.94 23.09
N THR A 205 -21.00 -10.45 22.61
CA THR A 205 -21.12 -11.77 21.96
C THR A 205 -21.83 -11.66 20.61
N PRO A 206 -21.71 -12.65 19.72
CA PRO A 206 -22.45 -12.69 18.46
C PRO A 206 -23.98 -12.62 18.64
N GLU A 207 -24.53 -13.26 19.67
CA GLU A 207 -25.96 -13.25 19.97
C GLU A 207 -26.43 -11.85 20.40
N GLU A 208 -25.65 -11.17 21.23
CA GLU A 208 -25.90 -9.77 21.61
C GLU A 208 -25.80 -8.85 20.41
N LEU A 209 -24.77 -9.05 19.53
CA LEU A 209 -24.62 -8.29 18.28
C LEU A 209 -25.86 -8.46 17.39
N PHE A 210 -26.36 -9.70 17.22
CA PHE A 210 -27.59 -9.97 16.48
C PHE A 210 -28.78 -9.19 17.08
N THR A 211 -28.95 -9.24 18.38
CA THR A 211 -30.05 -8.57 19.10
C THR A 211 -30.00 -7.06 18.91
N VAL A 212 -28.82 -6.46 19.07
CA VAL A 212 -28.61 -5.02 18.87
C VAL A 212 -28.84 -4.63 17.41
N ALA A 213 -28.28 -5.38 16.46
CA ALA A 213 -28.47 -5.14 15.04
C ALA A 213 -29.96 -5.24 14.64
N GLN A 214 -30.69 -6.21 15.19
CA GLN A 214 -32.12 -6.34 14.94
C GLN A 214 -32.92 -5.15 15.51
N ALA A 215 -32.58 -4.71 16.71
CA ALA A 215 -33.23 -3.53 17.31
C ALA A 215 -32.95 -2.26 16.48
N PHE A 216 -31.72 -2.05 16.02
CA PHE A 216 -31.35 -0.94 15.16
C PHE A 216 -32.08 -0.96 13.80
N THR A 217 -32.42 -2.14 13.30
CA THR A 217 -33.16 -2.28 12.03
C THR A 217 -34.68 -2.06 12.20
N THR A 218 -35.25 -2.46 13.36
CA THR A 218 -36.72 -2.60 13.47
C THR A 218 -37.39 -1.63 14.45
N GLN A 219 -36.61 -0.88 15.27
CA GLN A 219 -37.17 -0.05 16.34
C GLN A 219 -36.99 1.45 16.10
N ASP A 220 -36.81 1.88 14.85
CA ASP A 220 -36.70 3.30 14.47
C ASP A 220 -35.72 4.08 15.38
N PRO A 221 -34.43 3.71 15.40
CA PRO A 221 -33.47 4.29 16.34
C PRO A 221 -33.18 5.75 16.05
N ASP A 222 -33.32 6.23 14.82
CA ASP A 222 -33.15 7.63 14.43
C ASP A 222 -34.42 8.46 14.70
N GLY A 223 -35.59 7.81 14.88
CA GLY A 223 -36.85 8.46 15.26
C GLY A 223 -37.54 9.20 14.12
N ASN A 224 -37.25 8.82 12.88
CA ASN A 224 -37.83 9.47 11.71
C ASN A 224 -39.19 8.87 11.28
N GLY A 225 -39.64 7.81 11.94
CA GLY A 225 -40.92 7.12 11.68
C GLY A 225 -40.87 6.18 10.48
N LYS A 226 -39.68 5.79 10.01
CA LYS A 226 -39.48 4.90 8.86
C LYS A 226 -38.61 3.71 9.25
N ASN A 227 -38.70 2.63 8.47
CA ASN A 227 -37.78 1.49 8.54
C ASN A 227 -36.74 1.63 7.44
N ASP A 228 -35.81 2.56 7.56
CA ASP A 228 -34.79 2.87 6.59
C ASP A 228 -33.35 2.79 7.17
N THR A 229 -33.22 2.18 8.35
CA THR A 229 -31.96 1.91 9.02
C THR A 229 -31.63 0.42 9.01
N TYR A 230 -30.33 0.12 8.98
CA TYR A 230 -29.79 -1.24 9.10
C TYR A 230 -28.92 -1.35 10.34
N GLY A 231 -29.00 -2.51 10.99
CA GLY A 231 -28.17 -2.80 12.16
C GLY A 231 -26.70 -2.76 11.82
N TYR A 232 -26.31 -3.33 10.68
CA TYR A 232 -24.92 -3.38 10.23
C TYR A 232 -24.78 -2.92 8.77
N GLY A 233 -23.78 -2.08 8.52
CA GLY A 233 -23.34 -1.67 7.19
C GLY A 233 -21.96 -2.21 6.84
N GLY A 234 -21.82 -2.70 5.61
CA GLY A 234 -20.54 -3.20 5.09
C GLY A 234 -20.55 -3.29 3.56
N PHE A 235 -19.40 -3.65 3.01
CA PHE A 235 -19.22 -3.91 1.58
C PHE A 235 -18.09 -4.92 1.37
N LEU A 236 -18.05 -5.56 0.20
CA LEU A 236 -16.98 -6.49 -0.14
C LEU A 236 -15.69 -5.74 -0.49
N ASN A 237 -14.57 -6.17 0.10
CA ASN A 237 -13.25 -5.69 -0.24
C ASN A 237 -12.19 -6.77 0.01
N GLY A 238 -11.41 -7.06 -1.01
CA GLY A 238 -10.42 -8.15 -0.98
C GLY A 238 -11.04 -9.54 -1.14
N GLN A 239 -10.28 -10.57 -0.81
CA GLN A 239 -10.70 -11.97 -0.91
C GLN A 239 -11.78 -12.34 0.10
N GLY A 240 -12.62 -13.29 -0.24
CA GLY A 240 -13.67 -13.83 0.61
C GLY A 240 -14.74 -12.80 0.91
N LEU A 241 -15.17 -12.72 2.17
CA LEU A 241 -16.17 -11.76 2.61
C LEU A 241 -15.60 -10.37 2.91
N GLY A 242 -14.30 -10.20 2.80
CA GLY A 242 -13.64 -8.92 2.94
C GLY A 242 -13.47 -8.43 4.39
N THR A 243 -12.74 -7.31 4.59
CA THR A 243 -12.37 -6.75 5.90
C THR A 243 -13.57 -6.39 6.74
N ARG A 244 -14.65 -5.93 6.09
CA ARG A 244 -15.82 -5.37 6.79
C ARG A 244 -16.61 -6.40 7.57
N PHE A 245 -16.42 -7.69 7.28
CA PHE A 245 -17.12 -8.80 7.95
C PHE A 245 -16.16 -9.74 8.69
N ASP A 246 -14.86 -9.48 8.63
CA ASP A 246 -13.85 -10.39 9.12
C ASP A 246 -13.89 -10.61 10.63
N PHE A 247 -14.32 -9.62 11.41
CA PHE A 247 -14.52 -9.77 12.86
C PHE A 247 -15.57 -10.84 13.21
N ILE A 248 -16.54 -11.07 12.31
CA ILE A 248 -17.52 -12.17 12.46
C ILE A 248 -16.82 -13.52 12.34
N MET A 249 -15.96 -13.67 11.32
CA MET A 249 -15.14 -14.87 11.16
C MET A 249 -14.19 -15.05 12.34
N GLY A 250 -13.61 -13.94 12.82
CA GLY A 250 -12.72 -13.92 13.98
C GLY A 250 -13.35 -14.32 15.30
N ALA A 251 -14.66 -14.07 15.49
CA ALA A 251 -15.40 -14.56 16.65
C ALA A 251 -15.46 -16.10 16.72
N TYR A 252 -15.25 -16.77 15.59
CA TYR A 252 -15.16 -18.23 15.50
C TYR A 252 -13.72 -18.75 15.34
N GLY A 253 -12.71 -17.88 15.52
CA GLY A 253 -11.30 -18.25 15.45
C GLY A 253 -10.76 -18.44 14.02
N VAL A 254 -11.46 -17.98 12.99
CA VAL A 254 -11.11 -18.16 11.58
C VAL A 254 -11.06 -16.85 10.77
N PRO A 255 -10.41 -15.79 11.30
CA PRO A 255 -10.34 -14.52 10.60
C PRO A 255 -9.43 -14.61 9.37
N GLY A 256 -9.77 -13.84 8.34
CA GLY A 256 -8.99 -13.79 7.10
C GLY A 256 -9.17 -15.00 6.19
N VAL A 257 -8.26 -15.11 5.23
CA VAL A 257 -8.27 -16.18 4.22
C VAL A 257 -7.40 -17.37 4.67
N TRP A 258 -6.31 -17.07 5.39
CA TRP A 258 -5.28 -18.02 5.78
C TRP A 258 -5.32 -18.29 7.30
N ASN A 259 -5.15 -19.54 7.68
CA ASN A 259 -5.12 -19.94 9.09
C ASN A 259 -3.77 -19.60 9.73
N PHE A 260 -3.70 -18.45 10.39
CA PHE A 260 -2.60 -18.03 11.27
C PHE A 260 -2.96 -18.05 12.75
N SER A 261 -4.17 -18.45 13.10
CA SER A 261 -4.64 -18.44 14.50
C SER A 261 -3.89 -19.45 15.39
N GLY A 262 -3.07 -20.31 14.80
CA GLY A 262 -2.34 -21.36 15.52
C GLY A 262 -3.21 -22.57 15.89
N THR A 263 -4.47 -22.60 15.48
CA THR A 263 -5.37 -23.74 15.61
C THR A 263 -5.35 -24.57 14.32
N GLY A 264 -4.71 -25.73 14.36
CA GLY A 264 -4.58 -26.62 13.21
C GLY A 264 -3.37 -26.30 12.30
N ASP A 265 -3.31 -27.01 11.17
CA ASP A 265 -2.28 -26.81 10.17
C ASP A 265 -2.51 -25.51 9.39
N PHE A 266 -1.41 -24.88 8.93
CA PHE A 266 -1.52 -23.74 8.02
C PHE A 266 -2.22 -24.14 6.72
N GLY A 267 -3.16 -23.31 6.29
CA GLY A 267 -3.93 -23.49 5.05
C GLY A 267 -5.04 -22.45 4.92
N LEU A 268 -5.94 -22.68 3.98
CA LEU A 268 -7.11 -21.81 3.80
C LEU A 268 -8.11 -22.00 4.95
N ASN A 269 -8.55 -20.89 5.54
CA ASN A 269 -9.51 -20.90 6.64
C ASN A 269 -10.85 -21.58 6.30
N VAL A 270 -11.28 -21.58 5.04
CA VAL A 270 -12.49 -22.29 4.60
C VAL A 270 -12.43 -23.81 4.83
N ARG A 271 -11.24 -24.38 5.01
CA ARG A 271 -11.07 -25.80 5.37
C ARG A 271 -11.27 -26.06 6.87
N ASN A 272 -11.20 -25.03 7.68
CA ASN A 272 -11.43 -25.15 9.11
C ASN A 272 -12.93 -25.36 9.38
N PRO A 273 -13.33 -26.39 10.15
CA PRO A 273 -14.73 -26.65 10.45
C PRO A 273 -15.49 -25.44 11.02
N GLN A 274 -14.83 -24.62 11.85
CA GLN A 274 -15.40 -23.41 12.44
C GLN A 274 -15.79 -22.34 11.39
N TYR A 275 -15.23 -22.39 10.18
CA TYR A 275 -15.58 -21.45 9.12
C TYR A 275 -17.05 -21.59 8.67
N LYS A 276 -17.54 -22.84 8.60
CA LYS A 276 -18.95 -23.10 8.28
C LYS A 276 -19.88 -22.59 9.37
N ASP A 277 -19.49 -22.69 10.65
CA ASP A 277 -20.26 -22.15 11.77
C ASP A 277 -20.32 -20.63 11.73
N ALA A 278 -19.19 -19.97 11.48
CA ALA A 278 -19.10 -18.52 11.28
C ALA A 278 -19.97 -18.06 10.11
N LEU A 279 -19.92 -18.78 8.98
CA LEU A 279 -20.72 -18.48 7.80
C LEU A 279 -22.23 -18.68 8.06
N THR A 280 -22.60 -19.68 8.87
CA THR A 280 -23.97 -19.91 9.30
C THR A 280 -24.49 -18.74 10.14
N TYR A 281 -23.68 -18.23 11.07
CA TYR A 281 -24.02 -17.05 11.84
C TYR A 281 -24.16 -15.82 10.93
N PHE A 282 -23.19 -15.56 10.02
CA PHE A 282 -23.28 -14.46 9.08
C PHE A 282 -24.55 -14.54 8.22
N LYS A 283 -24.88 -15.74 7.73
CA LYS A 283 -26.12 -15.99 7.01
C LYS A 283 -27.34 -15.61 7.84
N SER A 284 -27.35 -15.91 9.13
CA SER A 284 -28.48 -15.55 10.03
C SER A 284 -28.71 -14.04 10.11
N LEU A 285 -27.64 -13.22 10.10
CA LEU A 285 -27.74 -11.77 10.04
C LEU A 285 -28.33 -11.29 8.70
N VAL A 286 -27.94 -11.92 7.60
CA VAL A 286 -28.47 -11.60 6.25
C VAL A 286 -29.95 -12.01 6.14
N ASP A 287 -30.30 -13.21 6.60
CA ASP A 287 -31.69 -13.71 6.59
C ASP A 287 -32.62 -12.83 7.45
N ALA A 288 -32.14 -12.33 8.58
CA ALA A 288 -32.84 -11.38 9.44
C ALA A 288 -32.93 -9.96 8.85
N LYS A 289 -32.26 -9.70 7.72
CA LYS A 289 -32.20 -8.39 7.03
C LYS A 289 -31.62 -7.27 7.90
N VAL A 290 -30.74 -7.62 8.83
CA VAL A 290 -30.08 -6.62 9.69
C VAL A 290 -28.84 -6.02 9.05
N ILE A 291 -28.37 -6.61 7.95
CA ILE A 291 -27.30 -6.08 7.09
C ILE A 291 -27.94 -5.40 5.88
N ASP A 292 -27.39 -4.26 5.47
CA ASP A 292 -27.78 -3.58 4.23
C ASP A 292 -27.76 -4.58 3.05
N PRO A 293 -28.89 -4.81 2.37
CA PRO A 293 -28.97 -5.86 1.34
C PRO A 293 -28.08 -5.65 0.12
N ASP A 294 -27.61 -4.43 -0.11
CA ASP A 294 -26.75 -4.10 -1.24
C ASP A 294 -25.26 -4.37 -0.94
N TRP A 295 -24.93 -4.86 0.27
CA TRP A 295 -23.54 -5.11 0.69
C TRP A 295 -22.67 -5.88 -0.33
N PRO A 296 -23.20 -6.81 -1.16
CA PRO A 296 -22.34 -7.52 -2.10
C PRO A 296 -21.89 -6.69 -3.30
N THR A 297 -22.52 -5.55 -3.53
CA THR A 297 -22.30 -4.71 -4.72
C THR A 297 -21.93 -3.27 -4.40
N LEU A 298 -22.00 -2.87 -3.10
CA LEU A 298 -21.59 -1.53 -2.69
C LEU A 298 -20.10 -1.30 -2.93
N THR A 299 -19.80 -0.13 -3.47
CA THR A 299 -18.44 0.42 -3.41
C THR A 299 -18.15 1.02 -2.03
N ARG A 300 -16.87 1.26 -1.73
CA ARG A 300 -16.47 2.00 -0.52
C ARG A 300 -17.14 3.36 -0.42
N ASP A 301 -17.25 4.07 -1.53
CA ASP A 301 -17.78 5.43 -1.57
C ASP A 301 -19.30 5.44 -1.38
N ASP A 302 -20.03 4.45 -1.95
CA ASP A 302 -21.45 4.26 -1.69
C ASP A 302 -21.72 3.91 -0.22
N PHE A 303 -20.92 3.00 0.36
CA PHE A 303 -20.99 2.67 1.78
C PHE A 303 -20.78 3.91 2.66
N ARG A 304 -19.76 4.73 2.33
CA ARG A 304 -19.48 5.97 3.06
C ARG A 304 -20.59 7.01 2.89
N ALA A 305 -21.18 7.11 1.71
CA ALA A 305 -22.32 7.97 1.49
C ALA A 305 -23.52 7.56 2.36
N ARG A 306 -23.79 6.25 2.49
CA ARG A 306 -24.91 5.73 3.29
C ARG A 306 -24.71 5.97 4.80
N TRP A 307 -23.54 5.68 5.38
CA TRP A 307 -23.36 5.94 6.81
C TRP A 307 -23.37 7.42 7.15
N LYS A 308 -22.92 8.31 6.25
CA LYS A 308 -23.04 9.76 6.39
C LYS A 308 -24.50 10.25 6.35
N GLN A 309 -25.39 9.46 5.76
CA GLN A 309 -26.84 9.68 5.77
C GLN A 309 -27.55 9.00 6.93
N GLY A 310 -26.83 8.37 7.87
CA GLY A 310 -27.40 7.75 9.06
C GLY A 310 -27.96 6.35 8.87
N ALA A 311 -27.65 5.66 7.74
CA ALA A 311 -28.28 4.37 7.43
C ALA A 311 -27.83 3.21 8.34
N PHE A 312 -26.68 3.30 9.02
CA PHE A 312 -26.11 2.19 9.77
C PHE A 312 -25.97 2.45 11.25
N GLY A 313 -26.17 1.42 12.06
CA GLY A 313 -25.96 1.46 13.51
C GLY A 313 -24.63 0.88 13.97
N ILE A 314 -24.09 -0.09 13.21
CA ILE A 314 -22.80 -0.74 13.44
C ILE A 314 -22.06 -0.81 12.11
N MET A 315 -20.76 -0.61 12.11
CA MET A 315 -19.92 -0.77 10.93
C MET A 315 -18.45 -0.99 11.30
N TRP A 316 -17.68 -1.50 10.34
CA TRP A 316 -16.22 -1.53 10.41
C TRP A 316 -15.66 -0.43 9.53
N GLU A 317 -14.92 0.51 10.11
CA GLU A 317 -14.43 1.68 9.37
C GLU A 317 -13.05 2.13 9.87
N ASP A 318 -12.39 2.90 9.00
CA ASP A 318 -11.10 3.53 9.25
C ASP A 318 -11.24 4.70 10.23
N PHE A 319 -10.31 4.81 11.20
CA PHE A 319 -10.32 5.89 12.18
C PHE A 319 -10.36 7.28 11.51
N ALA A 320 -9.62 7.46 10.41
CA ALA A 320 -9.58 8.74 9.71
C ALA A 320 -10.91 9.11 9.05
N ALA A 321 -11.70 8.12 8.60
CA ALA A 321 -13.04 8.39 8.08
C ALA A 321 -14.00 8.87 9.16
N LEU A 322 -13.78 8.42 10.40
CA LEU A 322 -14.62 8.73 11.56
C LEU A 322 -14.21 10.01 12.29
N THR A 323 -12.99 10.51 12.08
CA THR A 323 -12.45 11.63 12.88
C THR A 323 -11.95 12.79 12.04
N ASN A 324 -11.67 12.58 10.75
CA ASN A 324 -11.26 13.68 9.86
C ASN A 324 -12.44 14.56 9.51
N LYS A 325 -12.28 15.88 9.63
CA LYS A 325 -13.30 16.87 9.35
C LYS A 325 -13.97 16.65 7.98
N SER A 326 -13.19 16.52 6.91
CA SER A 326 -13.73 16.39 5.55
C SER A 326 -14.62 15.15 5.36
N ASN A 327 -14.40 14.09 6.13
CA ASN A 327 -15.21 12.88 6.09
C ASN A 327 -16.39 12.91 7.07
N TYR A 328 -16.18 13.43 8.28
CA TYR A 328 -17.15 13.36 9.36
C TYR A 328 -18.17 14.51 9.37
N GLU A 329 -17.78 15.73 8.93
CA GLU A 329 -18.62 16.91 8.93
C GLU A 329 -19.98 16.75 8.22
N PRO A 330 -20.08 16.01 7.09
CA PRO A 330 -21.40 15.75 6.48
C PRO A 330 -22.33 14.92 7.38
N PHE A 331 -21.78 13.94 8.14
CA PHE A 331 -22.56 13.18 9.12
C PHE A 331 -22.94 14.05 10.31
N ASP A 332 -22.00 14.80 10.88
CA ASP A 332 -22.23 15.72 12.00
C ASP A 332 -23.27 16.80 11.68
N THR A 333 -23.26 17.29 10.44
CA THR A 333 -24.27 18.25 9.97
C THR A 333 -25.68 17.66 9.94
N ASN A 334 -25.80 16.41 9.49
CA ASN A 334 -27.08 15.72 9.40
C ASN A 334 -27.60 15.25 10.77
N PHE A 335 -26.68 14.86 11.65
CA PHE A 335 -26.98 14.20 12.93
C PHE A 335 -26.10 14.77 14.05
N PRO A 336 -26.26 16.04 14.47
CA PRO A 336 -25.35 16.71 15.41
C PRO A 336 -25.30 16.03 16.80
N GLU A 337 -26.37 15.33 17.20
CA GLU A 337 -26.41 14.60 18.47
C GLU A 337 -25.92 13.15 18.37
N ALA A 338 -25.64 12.66 17.16
CA ALA A 338 -25.19 11.29 16.93
C ALA A 338 -23.74 11.08 17.39
N GLU A 339 -23.46 9.89 17.89
CA GLU A 339 -22.14 9.54 18.39
C GLU A 339 -21.71 8.13 17.95
N TRP A 340 -20.60 8.06 17.21
CA TRP A 340 -19.90 6.81 16.97
C TRP A 340 -18.85 6.58 18.03
N ILE A 341 -18.85 5.39 18.64
CA ILE A 341 -17.81 4.95 19.57
C ILE A 341 -17.12 3.69 19.04
N PRO A 342 -15.80 3.56 19.25
CA PRO A 342 -15.10 2.31 18.96
C PRO A 342 -15.50 1.24 19.99
N VAL A 343 -15.65 0.00 19.53
CA VAL A 343 -16.00 -1.14 20.37
C VAL A 343 -15.16 -2.35 20.02
N ALA A 344 -14.95 -3.24 21.00
CA ALA A 344 -14.27 -4.50 20.79
C ALA A 344 -15.12 -5.42 19.89
N SER A 345 -14.44 -6.29 19.13
CA SER A 345 -15.11 -7.37 18.42
C SER A 345 -15.79 -8.31 19.42
N PRO A 346 -17.03 -8.75 19.15
CA PRO A 346 -17.72 -9.71 20.02
C PRO A 346 -16.95 -11.02 20.14
N ALA A 347 -16.83 -11.56 21.35
CA ALA A 347 -16.18 -12.83 21.59
C ALA A 347 -17.14 -13.99 21.28
N GLY A 348 -16.71 -14.90 20.42
CA GLY A 348 -17.49 -16.07 20.02
C GLY A 348 -17.54 -17.18 21.08
N PRO A 349 -18.12 -18.35 20.73
CA PRO A 349 -18.37 -19.43 21.68
C PRO A 349 -17.13 -19.96 22.40
N ASN A 350 -15.95 -19.84 21.77
CA ASN A 350 -14.67 -20.27 22.33
C ASN A 350 -13.89 -19.14 23.02
N GLY A 351 -14.43 -17.92 23.05
CA GLY A 351 -13.76 -16.73 23.56
C GLY A 351 -12.89 -16.01 22.53
N ASP A 352 -12.92 -16.45 21.27
CA ASP A 352 -12.18 -15.82 20.18
C ASP A 352 -12.81 -14.47 19.79
N ALA A 353 -11.98 -13.45 19.60
CA ALA A 353 -12.43 -12.10 19.21
C ALA A 353 -11.43 -11.45 18.24
N TYR A 354 -10.78 -12.24 17.42
CA TYR A 354 -9.74 -11.78 16.49
C TYR A 354 -10.32 -11.10 15.27
N TYR A 355 -9.49 -10.34 14.58
CA TYR A 355 -9.71 -9.99 13.19
C TYR A 355 -8.41 -10.16 12.39
N GLY A 356 -8.55 -10.41 11.09
CA GLY A 356 -7.40 -10.61 10.22
C GLY A 356 -6.83 -9.29 9.74
N VAL A 357 -5.53 -9.22 9.66
CA VAL A 357 -4.80 -8.14 9.01
C VAL A 357 -3.99 -8.66 7.83
N TYR A 358 -3.62 -7.79 6.93
CA TYR A 358 -2.70 -8.14 5.85
C TYR A 358 -1.29 -8.30 6.39
N THR A 359 -0.65 -9.40 5.99
CA THR A 359 0.74 -9.69 6.30
C THR A 359 1.64 -8.98 5.29
N GLY A 360 2.33 -7.96 5.75
CA GLY A 360 3.18 -7.11 4.93
C GLY A 360 2.39 -6.05 4.14
N ARG A 361 3.12 -5.17 3.46
CA ARG A 361 2.55 -4.15 2.60
C ARG A 361 2.86 -4.44 1.14
N GLY A 362 1.83 -4.46 0.28
CA GLY A 362 1.97 -4.75 -1.13
C GLY A 362 2.38 -3.59 -2.02
N GLN A 363 2.66 -2.42 -1.46
CA GLN A 363 3.07 -1.28 -2.27
C GLN A 363 4.58 -1.29 -2.46
N ILE A 364 5.01 -1.13 -3.70
CA ILE A 364 6.40 -1.30 -4.12
C ILE A 364 6.75 -0.19 -5.11
N PHE A 365 7.91 0.43 -4.92
CA PHE A 365 8.56 1.23 -5.97
C PHE A 365 9.60 0.39 -6.69
N GLY A 366 9.67 0.55 -8.00
CA GLY A 366 10.66 -0.11 -8.84
C GLY A 366 11.53 0.89 -9.58
N VAL A 367 12.77 0.54 -9.81
CA VAL A 367 13.70 1.26 -10.68
C VAL A 367 13.79 0.50 -11.99
N SER A 368 13.60 1.18 -13.13
CA SER A 368 13.70 0.52 -14.41
C SER A 368 15.15 0.20 -14.77
N GLN A 369 15.36 -0.93 -15.46
CA GLN A 369 16.68 -1.29 -15.98
C GLN A 369 17.21 -0.20 -16.94
N LYS A 370 16.32 0.38 -17.75
CA LYS A 370 16.63 1.50 -18.64
C LYS A 370 17.27 2.68 -17.89
N ALA A 371 16.73 3.06 -16.74
CA ALA A 371 17.28 4.19 -15.95
C ALA A 371 18.71 3.90 -15.46
N VAL A 372 18.98 2.66 -15.06
CA VAL A 372 20.33 2.26 -14.63
C VAL A 372 21.28 2.21 -15.82
N ASP A 373 20.86 1.68 -16.96
CA ASP A 373 21.64 1.64 -18.20
C ASP A 373 21.98 3.05 -18.72
N GLU A 374 21.09 4.03 -18.49
CA GLU A 374 21.29 5.45 -18.78
C GLU A 374 22.16 6.18 -17.72
N GLY A 375 22.61 5.48 -16.67
CA GLY A 375 23.46 6.04 -15.61
C GLY A 375 22.72 6.88 -14.56
N LYS A 376 21.40 6.77 -14.47
CA LYS A 376 20.54 7.56 -13.55
C LYS A 376 20.46 6.98 -12.12
N GLY A 377 20.99 5.78 -11.89
CA GLY A 377 20.83 5.08 -10.60
C GLY A 377 21.27 5.89 -9.39
N GLU A 378 22.44 6.56 -9.47
CA GLU A 378 22.94 7.42 -8.38
C GLU A 378 22.00 8.62 -8.13
N ALA A 379 21.47 9.24 -9.17
CA ALA A 379 20.54 10.36 -9.03
C ALA A 379 19.21 9.91 -8.40
N ILE A 380 18.70 8.73 -8.78
CA ILE A 380 17.50 8.13 -8.15
C ILE A 380 17.74 7.87 -6.66
N ALA A 381 18.89 7.29 -6.30
CA ALA A 381 19.22 7.03 -4.89
C ALA A 381 19.34 8.34 -4.09
N LYS A 382 19.99 9.38 -4.64
CA LYS A 382 20.07 10.70 -4.00
C LYS A 382 18.70 11.34 -3.81
N LEU A 383 17.83 11.23 -4.80
CA LEU A 383 16.44 11.72 -4.71
C LEU A 383 15.68 11.01 -3.58
N LEU A 384 15.77 9.69 -3.51
CA LEU A 384 15.12 8.89 -2.47
C LEU A 384 15.66 9.17 -1.06
N GLU A 385 16.97 9.38 -0.93
CA GLU A 385 17.61 9.77 0.33
C GLU A 385 17.15 11.16 0.77
N TRP A 386 17.15 12.13 -0.14
CA TRP A 386 16.66 13.49 0.14
C TRP A 386 15.19 13.48 0.56
N MET A 387 14.35 12.69 -0.09
CA MET A 387 12.94 12.52 0.29
C MET A 387 12.78 11.94 1.69
N ALA A 388 13.74 11.14 2.19
CA ALA A 388 13.73 10.56 3.52
C ALA A 388 14.41 11.44 4.58
N THR A 389 15.10 12.50 4.17
CA THR A 389 15.89 13.41 5.03
C THR A 389 15.44 14.86 4.87
N ASP A 390 16.17 15.68 4.14
CA ASP A 390 15.97 17.13 4.05
C ASP A 390 14.63 17.50 3.37
N GLY A 391 14.19 16.72 2.39
CA GLY A 391 12.91 16.91 1.71
C GLY A 391 11.68 16.43 2.48
N TYR A 392 11.86 15.69 3.58
CA TYR A 392 10.79 14.98 4.28
C TYR A 392 9.62 15.89 4.69
N TYR A 393 9.91 16.95 5.44
CA TYR A 393 8.87 17.89 5.88
C TYR A 393 8.31 18.73 4.74
N LEU A 394 9.15 19.13 3.79
CA LEU A 394 8.71 19.88 2.60
C LEU A 394 7.67 19.09 1.80
N LEU A 395 7.94 17.83 1.51
CA LEU A 395 7.02 16.95 0.78
C LEU A 395 5.78 16.58 1.59
N GLY A 396 5.90 16.54 2.91
CA GLY A 396 4.82 16.20 3.83
C GLY A 396 3.90 17.35 4.19
N PHE A 397 4.47 18.53 4.41
CA PHE A 397 3.78 19.65 5.05
C PHE A 397 4.04 21.01 4.37
N GLY A 398 4.99 21.08 3.43
CA GLY A 398 5.37 22.33 2.77
C GLY A 398 6.50 23.07 3.48
N GLU A 399 6.55 24.38 3.33
CA GLU A 399 7.58 25.27 3.87
C GLU A 399 7.30 25.62 5.33
N GLU A 400 8.29 25.38 6.23
CA GLU A 400 8.19 25.76 7.64
C GLU A 400 8.06 27.30 7.78
N GLY A 401 7.20 27.73 8.69
CA GLY A 401 6.88 29.14 8.91
C GLY A 401 5.86 29.72 7.93
N LYS A 402 5.52 29.00 6.86
CA LYS A 402 4.52 29.39 5.87
C LYS A 402 3.34 28.41 5.82
N ASN A 403 3.62 27.13 5.64
CA ASN A 403 2.59 26.11 5.52
C ASN A 403 2.39 25.31 6.81
N PHE A 404 3.40 25.22 7.65
CA PHE A 404 3.38 24.66 9.00
C PHE A 404 4.40 25.33 9.90
N ILE A 405 4.27 25.10 11.20
CA ILE A 405 5.27 25.42 12.23
C ILE A 405 5.51 24.20 13.09
N ILE A 406 6.67 24.14 13.75
CA ILE A 406 6.88 23.24 14.88
C ILE A 406 6.57 24.05 16.15
N ASP A 407 5.58 23.63 16.93
CA ASP A 407 5.19 24.30 18.17
C ASP A 407 6.20 24.07 19.30
N ALA A 408 6.00 24.75 20.46
CA ALA A 408 6.89 24.62 21.61
C ALA A 408 6.98 23.19 22.21
N ASN A 409 6.04 22.32 21.85
CA ASN A 409 5.99 20.92 22.27
C ASN A 409 6.59 19.96 21.22
N GLY A 410 7.05 20.50 20.09
CA GLY A 410 7.57 19.70 18.97
C GLY A 410 6.50 19.17 18.02
N ASN A 411 5.26 19.65 18.10
CA ASN A 411 4.19 19.21 17.22
C ASN A 411 4.11 20.06 15.96
N ILE A 412 3.76 19.42 14.86
CA ILE A 412 3.44 20.10 13.60
C ILE A 412 2.09 20.80 13.76
N SER A 413 2.05 22.09 13.55
CA SER A 413 0.88 22.95 13.78
C SER A 413 0.69 23.94 12.64
N THR A 414 -0.52 24.45 12.51
CA THR A 414 -0.85 25.58 11.61
C THR A 414 -1.30 26.82 12.40
N GLU A 415 -1.11 26.81 13.71
CA GLU A 415 -1.52 27.91 14.58
C GLU A 415 -0.79 29.22 14.23
N GLY A 416 -1.55 30.28 14.03
CA GLY A 416 -1.00 31.60 13.69
C GLY A 416 -0.62 31.80 12.23
N LEU A 417 -0.76 30.78 11.38
CA LEU A 417 -0.52 30.87 9.94
C LEU A 417 -1.78 31.36 9.18
N ASP A 418 -1.57 31.84 7.97
CA ASP A 418 -2.68 32.11 7.06
C ASP A 418 -3.39 30.77 6.72
N PRO A 419 -4.69 30.65 6.98
CA PRO A 419 -5.42 29.41 6.73
C PRO A 419 -5.39 28.92 5.28
N VAL A 420 -5.23 29.82 4.29
CA VAL A 420 -5.15 29.42 2.87
C VAL A 420 -3.76 28.92 2.47
N GLU A 421 -2.73 29.28 3.23
CA GLU A 421 -1.36 28.80 3.05
C GLU A 421 -1.05 27.56 3.91
N ALA A 422 -1.86 27.25 4.90
CA ALA A 422 -1.68 26.09 5.76
C ALA A 422 -1.69 24.78 4.95
N TYR A 423 -0.80 23.82 5.28
CA TYR A 423 -0.74 22.53 4.57
C TYR A 423 -2.07 21.76 4.58
N THR A 424 -2.95 22.07 5.51
CA THR A 424 -4.30 21.49 5.64
C THR A 424 -5.33 22.11 4.69
N ALA A 425 -5.00 23.22 4.02
CA ALA A 425 -5.93 23.90 3.10
C ALA A 425 -6.17 23.05 1.85
N PRO A 426 -7.41 23.02 1.31
CA PRO A 426 -7.72 22.27 0.09
C PRO A 426 -6.83 22.66 -1.10
N GLU A 427 -6.48 23.93 -1.23
CA GLU A 427 -5.63 24.46 -2.29
C GLU A 427 -4.19 23.96 -2.23
N ARG A 428 -3.76 23.43 -1.06
CA ARG A 428 -2.42 22.88 -0.84
C ARG A 428 -2.34 21.38 -1.08
N GLN A 429 -3.45 20.70 -1.33
CA GLN A 429 -3.46 19.23 -1.57
C GLN A 429 -2.57 18.77 -2.73
N PRO A 430 -2.46 19.49 -3.88
CA PRO A 430 -1.53 19.10 -4.94
C PRO A 430 -0.08 19.00 -4.46
N PHE A 431 0.33 19.85 -3.53
CA PHE A 431 1.70 19.94 -3.01
C PHE A 431 2.03 18.83 -2.01
N THR A 432 1.04 18.05 -1.57
CA THR A 432 1.21 16.93 -0.63
C THR A 432 1.00 15.56 -1.28
N GLN A 433 1.00 15.49 -2.60
CA GLN A 433 0.77 14.23 -3.34
C GLN A 433 1.83 13.16 -3.09
N MET A 434 3.09 13.56 -2.85
CA MET A 434 4.16 12.62 -2.54
C MET A 434 4.20 12.18 -1.08
N ARG A 435 3.43 12.83 -0.20
CA ARG A 435 3.45 12.64 1.25
C ARG A 435 3.24 11.19 1.69
N ASN A 436 2.31 10.48 1.06
CA ASN A 436 1.93 9.14 1.46
C ASN A 436 2.70 8.04 0.71
N GLN A 437 3.44 8.42 -0.32
CA GLN A 437 4.10 7.49 -1.23
C GLN A 437 5.58 7.32 -0.89
N LEU A 438 6.25 8.44 -0.64
CA LEU A 438 7.70 8.50 -0.49
C LEU A 438 8.14 9.05 0.87
N VAL A 439 7.22 9.65 1.62
CA VAL A 439 7.45 10.24 2.93
C VAL A 439 6.71 9.44 4.00
N PHE A 440 7.32 9.24 5.13
CA PHE A 440 6.82 8.39 6.22
C PHE A 440 6.16 9.19 7.32
N TYR A 441 5.12 8.61 7.90
CA TYR A 441 4.45 9.10 9.09
C TYR A 441 4.48 8.00 10.14
N ASN A 442 5.56 7.97 10.93
CA ASN A 442 5.74 6.94 11.93
C ASN A 442 5.63 7.49 13.36
N SER A 443 5.73 8.80 13.54
CA SER A 443 5.55 9.41 14.85
C SER A 443 4.09 9.74 15.14
N GLU A 444 3.71 9.74 16.41
CA GLU A 444 2.39 10.18 16.87
C GLU A 444 2.11 11.62 16.43
N GLN A 445 3.12 12.49 16.50
CA GLN A 445 3.04 13.89 16.10
C GLN A 445 2.67 14.04 14.62
N GLU A 446 3.25 13.23 13.75
CA GLU A 446 2.96 13.26 12.31
C GLU A 446 1.57 12.71 11.99
N ILE A 447 1.13 11.68 12.72
CA ILE A 447 -0.23 11.15 12.60
C ILE A 447 -1.25 12.21 13.02
N VAL A 448 -1.02 12.88 14.16
CA VAL A 448 -1.88 13.96 14.67
C VAL A 448 -1.89 15.14 13.69
N ALA A 449 -0.75 15.54 13.15
CA ALA A 449 -0.68 16.61 12.15
C ALA A 449 -1.49 16.29 10.89
N ARG A 450 -1.46 15.05 10.45
CA ARG A 450 -2.21 14.58 9.27
C ARG A 450 -3.71 14.44 9.54
N TYR A 451 -4.07 14.07 10.75
CA TYR A 451 -5.45 13.88 11.19
C TYR A 451 -5.72 14.73 12.43
N PRO A 452 -5.84 16.08 12.26
CA PRO A 452 -6.08 16.97 13.39
C PRO A 452 -7.44 16.70 14.04
N GLU A 453 -7.57 17.09 15.30
CA GLU A 453 -8.84 17.03 16.02
C GLU A 453 -9.93 17.80 15.28
N TYR A 454 -11.14 17.27 15.34
CA TYR A 454 -12.33 17.93 14.81
C TYR A 454 -13.33 18.22 15.94
N LYS A 455 -13.80 19.46 16.03
CA LYS A 455 -14.89 19.82 16.93
C LYS A 455 -16.21 19.71 16.19
N THR A 456 -17.09 18.84 16.71
CA THR A 456 -18.44 18.64 16.20
C THR A 456 -19.33 19.86 16.46
N ILE A 457 -20.46 19.92 15.76
CA ILE A 457 -21.46 21.00 15.88
C ILE A 457 -21.97 21.14 17.32
N ASN A 458 -22.13 20.02 18.04
CA ASN A 458 -22.56 20.03 19.44
C ASN A 458 -21.39 20.24 20.45
N GLY A 459 -20.18 20.54 19.97
CA GLY A 459 -19.02 20.89 20.79
C GLY A 459 -18.19 19.73 21.32
N ARG A 460 -18.47 18.47 20.93
CA ARG A 460 -17.58 17.32 21.23
C ARG A 460 -16.28 17.45 20.43
N THR A 461 -15.20 16.95 20.99
CA THR A 461 -13.92 16.85 20.28
C THR A 461 -13.73 15.42 19.79
N MET A 462 -13.66 15.24 18.48
CA MET A 462 -13.26 13.98 17.87
C MET A 462 -11.73 13.89 17.86
N GLN A 463 -11.21 12.89 18.56
CA GLN A 463 -9.77 12.69 18.72
C GLN A 463 -9.32 11.46 17.91
N PRO A 464 -8.61 11.65 16.78
CA PRO A 464 -8.16 10.55 15.93
C PRO A 464 -7.34 9.51 16.68
N MET A 465 -6.44 9.95 17.55
CA MET A 465 -5.56 9.04 18.32
C MET A 465 -6.34 8.16 19.32
N SER A 466 -7.48 8.62 19.84
CA SER A 466 -8.34 7.81 20.71
C SER A 466 -8.94 6.62 19.97
N PHE A 467 -9.42 6.83 18.73
CA PHE A 467 -9.93 5.73 17.90
C PHE A 467 -8.81 4.79 17.44
N LEU A 468 -7.72 5.36 16.94
CA LEU A 468 -6.58 4.58 16.47
C LEU A 468 -5.98 3.72 17.60
N GLY A 469 -5.73 4.31 18.78
CA GLY A 469 -5.21 3.59 19.93
C GLY A 469 -6.11 2.44 20.36
N PHE A 470 -7.43 2.68 20.42
CA PHE A 470 -8.39 1.63 20.71
C PHE A 470 -8.32 0.48 19.71
N PHE A 471 -8.27 0.77 18.40
CA PHE A 471 -8.19 -0.27 17.36
C PHE A 471 -6.88 -1.06 17.43
N GLN A 472 -5.76 -0.38 17.74
CA GLN A 472 -4.45 -1.02 17.86
C GLN A 472 -4.35 -2.00 19.05
N GLU A 473 -5.12 -1.77 20.10
CA GLU A 473 -5.18 -2.63 21.28
C GLU A 473 -6.01 -3.90 21.05
N GLN A 474 -6.88 -3.94 20.03
CA GLN A 474 -7.72 -5.12 19.78
C GLN A 474 -6.90 -6.33 19.34
N PRO A 475 -7.34 -7.56 19.69
CA PRO A 475 -6.71 -8.80 19.24
C PRO A 475 -6.77 -8.91 17.70
N TRP A 476 -5.66 -9.30 17.09
CA TRP A 476 -5.57 -9.50 15.65
C TRP A 476 -4.61 -10.63 15.31
N VAL A 477 -4.77 -11.20 14.12
CA VAL A 477 -3.86 -12.19 13.55
C VAL A 477 -3.54 -11.84 12.10
N ASP A 478 -2.36 -12.22 11.64
CA ASP A 478 -2.07 -12.22 10.21
C ASP A 478 -2.96 -13.25 9.50
N GLY A 479 -3.15 -13.11 8.20
CA GLY A 479 -3.86 -14.15 7.46
C GLY A 479 -4.98 -13.65 6.57
N ARG A 480 -5.20 -12.33 6.53
CA ARG A 480 -6.16 -11.76 5.61
C ARG A 480 -5.69 -11.85 4.17
N GLY A 481 -4.43 -11.59 3.93
CA GLY A 481 -3.77 -11.77 2.66
C GLY A 481 -2.28 -11.85 2.87
N ILE A 482 -1.64 -12.85 2.30
CA ILE A 482 -0.20 -13.07 2.41
C ILE A 482 0.44 -12.58 1.12
N GLN A 483 0.95 -11.37 1.14
CA GLN A 483 1.45 -10.70 -0.04
C GLN A 483 2.80 -11.22 -0.55
N VAL A 484 3.52 -11.99 0.26
CA VAL A 484 4.76 -12.64 -0.16
C VAL A 484 4.55 -13.91 -0.99
N ILE A 485 3.32 -14.42 -1.06
CA ILE A 485 2.98 -15.59 -1.85
C ILE A 485 2.63 -15.13 -3.27
N LEU A 486 3.22 -15.81 -4.25
CA LEU A 486 2.78 -15.63 -5.64
C LEU A 486 1.46 -16.37 -5.84
N PRO A 487 0.41 -15.68 -6.29
CA PRO A 487 -0.83 -16.33 -6.60
C PRO A 487 -0.66 -17.32 -7.77
N PRO A 488 -1.48 -18.38 -7.86
CA PRO A 488 -1.41 -19.33 -8.96
C PRO A 488 -1.74 -18.66 -10.29
N ALA A 489 -1.35 -19.27 -11.39
CA ALA A 489 -1.59 -18.75 -12.74
C ALA A 489 -3.08 -18.49 -13.04
N ASN A 490 -3.99 -19.20 -12.37
CA ASN A 490 -5.45 -19.05 -12.45
C ASN A 490 -6.04 -18.29 -11.26
N ALA A 491 -5.27 -17.42 -10.60
CA ALA A 491 -5.66 -16.70 -9.38
C ALA A 491 -7.02 -16.01 -9.52
N ALA A 492 -7.28 -15.38 -10.64
CA ALA A 492 -8.55 -14.67 -10.87
C ALA A 492 -9.77 -15.63 -10.84
N ASP A 493 -9.65 -16.83 -11.41
CA ASP A 493 -10.72 -17.84 -11.36
C ASP A 493 -10.85 -18.44 -9.96
N PHE A 494 -9.73 -18.66 -9.27
CA PHE A 494 -9.71 -19.13 -7.89
C PHE A 494 -10.38 -18.12 -6.96
N ASP A 495 -9.98 -16.85 -6.98
CA ASP A 495 -10.51 -15.79 -6.13
C ASP A 495 -11.99 -15.54 -6.37
N ARG A 496 -12.40 -15.56 -7.64
CA ARG A 496 -13.81 -15.47 -8.02
C ARG A 496 -14.60 -16.63 -7.44
N PHE A 497 -14.16 -17.86 -7.66
CA PHE A 497 -14.85 -19.06 -7.16
C PHE A 497 -14.92 -19.08 -5.65
N TYR A 498 -13.81 -18.71 -4.97
CA TYR A 498 -13.73 -18.59 -3.52
C TYR A 498 -14.79 -17.61 -2.99
N THR A 499 -14.80 -16.40 -3.53
CA THR A 499 -15.67 -15.32 -3.05
C THR A 499 -17.14 -15.55 -3.43
N GLU A 500 -17.42 -15.87 -4.69
CA GLU A 500 -18.80 -16.11 -5.18
C GLU A 500 -19.44 -17.30 -4.47
N GLY A 501 -18.68 -18.37 -4.21
CA GLY A 501 -19.19 -19.53 -3.47
C GLY A 501 -19.65 -19.17 -2.06
N LEU A 502 -18.87 -18.37 -1.31
CA LEU A 502 -19.26 -17.89 0.01
C LEU A 502 -20.51 -17.00 -0.05
N ILE A 503 -20.58 -16.10 -1.02
CA ILE A 503 -21.74 -15.22 -1.23
C ILE A 503 -23.00 -16.04 -1.55
N GLN A 504 -22.92 -17.07 -2.39
CA GLN A 504 -24.05 -17.95 -2.73
C GLN A 504 -24.61 -18.65 -1.49
N PHE A 505 -23.77 -19.14 -0.58
CA PHE A 505 -24.20 -19.72 0.67
C PHE A 505 -24.90 -18.70 1.58
N VAL A 506 -24.29 -17.52 1.75
CA VAL A 506 -24.83 -16.47 2.62
C VAL A 506 -26.17 -15.93 2.10
N LEU A 507 -26.30 -15.75 0.78
CA LEU A 507 -27.56 -15.31 0.15
C LEU A 507 -28.60 -16.41 -0.01
N GLY A 508 -28.29 -17.66 0.43
CA GLY A 508 -29.20 -18.80 0.29
C GLY A 508 -29.44 -19.25 -1.15
N GLN A 509 -28.59 -18.85 -2.11
CA GLN A 509 -28.61 -19.32 -3.48
C GLN A 509 -28.11 -20.77 -3.60
N LYS A 510 -27.23 -21.17 -2.68
CA LYS A 510 -26.80 -22.53 -2.46
C LYS A 510 -27.06 -22.87 -0.99
N GLU A 511 -27.64 -24.04 -0.71
CA GLU A 511 -27.88 -24.49 0.67
C GLU A 511 -26.55 -24.73 1.37
N LEU A 512 -26.40 -24.24 2.60
CA LEU A 512 -25.21 -24.46 3.42
C LEU A 512 -25.40 -25.74 4.27
N ASN A 513 -24.95 -26.87 3.74
CA ASN A 513 -24.93 -28.16 4.42
C ASN A 513 -23.60 -28.90 4.16
N ASP A 514 -23.43 -30.09 4.73
CA ASP A 514 -22.16 -30.83 4.61
C ASP A 514 -21.84 -31.26 3.17
N GLU A 515 -22.83 -31.64 2.40
CA GLU A 515 -22.66 -32.08 1.01
C GLU A 515 -22.21 -30.91 0.11
N THR A 516 -22.96 -29.82 0.12
CA THR A 516 -22.67 -28.64 -0.71
C THR A 516 -21.39 -27.91 -0.28
N TRP A 517 -21.05 -27.97 1.03
CA TRP A 517 -19.78 -27.47 1.51
C TRP A 517 -18.60 -28.31 1.02
N ALA A 518 -18.73 -29.64 1.05
CA ALA A 518 -17.72 -30.55 0.48
C ALA A 518 -17.54 -30.34 -1.02
N GLU A 519 -18.63 -30.12 -1.77
CA GLU A 519 -18.55 -29.77 -3.21
C GLU A 519 -17.82 -28.45 -3.43
N TYR A 520 -18.05 -27.45 -2.60
CA TYR A 520 -17.36 -26.17 -2.68
C TYR A 520 -15.85 -26.32 -2.45
N LEU A 521 -15.45 -27.06 -1.41
CA LEU A 521 -14.03 -27.35 -1.14
C LEU A 521 -13.37 -28.15 -2.29
N ALA A 522 -14.08 -29.15 -2.85
CA ALA A 522 -13.60 -29.90 -4.00
C ALA A 522 -13.46 -29.00 -5.27
N GLY A 523 -14.35 -28.03 -5.42
CA GLY A 523 -14.23 -27.00 -6.47
C GLY A 523 -12.97 -26.16 -6.32
N LEU A 524 -12.63 -25.72 -5.11
CA LEU A 524 -11.37 -25.03 -4.85
C LEU A 524 -10.15 -25.91 -5.15
N ASP A 525 -10.21 -27.22 -4.79
CA ASP A 525 -9.14 -28.16 -5.10
C ASP A 525 -8.95 -28.33 -6.61
N SER A 526 -10.04 -28.37 -7.38
CA SER A 526 -9.96 -28.42 -8.85
C SER A 526 -9.33 -27.18 -9.47
N LEU A 527 -9.31 -26.06 -8.76
CA LEU A 527 -8.66 -24.81 -9.14
C LEU A 527 -7.24 -24.67 -8.54
N GLY A 528 -6.69 -25.73 -7.94
CA GLY A 528 -5.32 -25.75 -7.47
C GLY A 528 -5.12 -25.25 -6.03
N ALA A 529 -6.16 -25.28 -5.17
CA ALA A 529 -6.06 -24.84 -3.79
C ALA A 529 -4.94 -25.55 -3.01
N ALA A 530 -4.78 -26.86 -3.16
CA ALA A 530 -3.76 -27.63 -2.47
C ALA A 530 -2.33 -27.19 -2.86
N ASP A 531 -2.09 -26.94 -4.14
CA ASP A 531 -0.79 -26.46 -4.63
C ASP A 531 -0.52 -25.02 -4.13
N TYR A 532 -1.56 -24.19 -4.08
CA TYR A 532 -1.47 -22.84 -3.57
C TYR A 532 -1.16 -22.82 -2.06
N GLU A 533 -1.81 -23.67 -1.28
CA GLU A 533 -1.54 -23.85 0.16
C GLU A 533 -0.11 -24.35 0.40
N ALA A 534 0.37 -25.30 -0.41
CA ALA A 534 1.73 -25.81 -0.31
C ALA A 534 2.78 -24.74 -0.64
N ALA A 535 2.58 -23.99 -1.71
CA ALA A 535 3.45 -22.88 -2.10
C ALA A 535 3.44 -21.75 -1.05
N ALA A 536 2.26 -21.43 -0.50
CA ALA A 536 2.11 -20.48 0.58
C ALA A 536 2.88 -20.89 1.83
N LYS A 537 2.71 -22.14 2.25
CA LYS A 537 3.40 -22.71 3.41
C LYS A 537 4.91 -22.66 3.24
N GLN A 538 5.42 -23.03 2.05
CA GLN A 538 6.84 -22.98 1.75
C GLN A 538 7.38 -21.55 1.81
N ALA A 539 6.75 -20.60 1.12
CA ALA A 539 7.16 -19.19 1.10
C ALA A 539 7.22 -18.58 2.49
N LEU A 540 6.24 -18.89 3.34
CA LEU A 540 6.20 -18.38 4.72
C LEU A 540 7.23 -19.08 5.63
N THR A 541 7.53 -20.35 5.39
CA THR A 541 8.59 -21.06 6.11
C THR A 541 9.96 -20.48 5.75
N ASP A 542 10.22 -20.25 4.46
CA ASP A 542 11.45 -19.64 3.97
C ASP A 542 11.64 -18.21 4.48
N ALA A 543 10.53 -17.48 4.64
CA ALA A 543 10.51 -16.16 5.25
C ALA A 543 10.64 -16.17 6.79
N GLY A 544 10.67 -17.35 7.44
CA GLY A 544 10.73 -17.47 8.90
C GLY A 544 9.45 -17.09 9.64
N LEU A 545 8.33 -17.05 8.95
CA LEU A 545 7.01 -16.64 9.49
C LEU A 545 6.17 -17.81 9.97
N LEU A 546 6.41 -19.02 9.44
CA LEU A 546 5.91 -20.28 9.96
C LEU A 546 7.06 -21.02 10.63
N LYS A 547 6.80 -21.55 11.83
CA LYS A 547 7.76 -22.36 12.61
C LYS A 547 7.60 -23.84 12.31
#